data_0a9d3876809ab9987df1d278abdf1159
#
_entry.id   0a9d3876809ab9987df1d278abdf1159
#
_cell.length_a   1.000
_cell.length_b   1.000
_cell.length_c   1.000
_cell.angle_alpha   90.00
_cell.angle_beta   90.00
_cell.angle_gamma   90.00
#
_symmetry.space_group_name_H-M   'P 1'
#
loop_
_entity.id
_entity.type
_entity.pdbx_description
1 polymer ?
#
loop_
_entity_poly.entity_id
_entity_poly.type
_entity_poly.pdbx_seq_one_letter_code
_entity_poly.pdbx_strand_id
1 'polypeptide(L)'
;MIYNKMKKLSYSLLLVLAVSITSCTSNRRGSGDAAVVSGDYLGQAAPGDSARLFASGIISTGMTERDFAITPDGNEIFFCREAGNFRYVTIFYSRRSDGVWSIPEVFEFCTDPAYKYVEPHISPDGTRLYFISTMPADSASEANEDIWVCTKTDGRWSEPRNLGAPVNTASKEFFPSVTVDGTIYYTHLDPVSGEEFIYRSKLVNGVFQEPEKLGPNVNTGSARYNAFVADDESYIIVPAYGMPDSFGATDYYISFRDSLDNWSQPVNMGPEVNSASPGEWSASVSTDGKYLFFMSDRMGRGSPGRLSTKTLQEFHNSPQNGNPDIYWISTTVIEKLRENATF
;
A
#
# COMPACT_ATOMS: atom_id res chain seq x y z
N MET A 1 59.31 -32.31 69.15
CA MET A 1 58.91 -33.55 68.44
C MET A 1 57.40 -33.42 68.20
N ILE A 2 56.96 -32.71 67.23
CA ILE A 2 55.61 -32.75 66.68
C ILE A 2 55.69 -32.05 65.29
N TYR A 3 55.42 -32.80 64.30
CA TYR A 3 55.44 -32.46 62.89
C TYR A 3 54.19 -31.70 62.47
N ASN A 4 54.33 -30.48 61.88
CA ASN A 4 53.24 -29.78 61.29
C ASN A 4 53.25 -29.92 59.78
N LYS A 5 52.24 -30.60 59.21
CA LYS A 5 51.97 -30.72 57.79
C LYS A 5 51.10 -29.51 57.35
N MET A 6 51.66 -28.64 56.52
CA MET A 6 50.89 -27.65 55.83
C MET A 6 50.23 -28.27 54.56
N LYS A 7 48.88 -28.23 54.52
CA LYS A 7 48.11 -28.55 53.32
C LYS A 7 47.99 -27.30 52.45
N LYS A 8 48.48 -27.41 51.19
CA LYS A 8 48.20 -26.45 50.15
C LYS A 8 46.76 -26.55 49.70
N LEU A 9 46.00 -25.46 49.79
CA LEU A 9 44.64 -25.34 49.24
C LEU A 9 44.78 -24.86 47.80
N SER A 10 44.37 -25.69 46.82
CA SER A 10 44.21 -25.33 45.43
C SER A 10 42.84 -24.71 45.23
N TYR A 11 42.75 -23.45 44.87
CA TYR A 11 41.49 -22.81 44.45
C TYR A 11 41.29 -23.08 42.95
N SER A 12 40.35 -23.95 42.63
CA SER A 12 39.81 -24.08 41.28
C SER A 12 38.74 -23.04 41.05
N LEU A 13 38.99 -22.11 40.16
CA LEU A 13 38.04 -21.08 39.75
C LEU A 13 37.05 -21.74 38.78
N LEU A 14 35.83 -22.02 39.27
CA LEU A 14 34.72 -22.43 38.38
C LEU A 14 34.10 -21.19 37.76
N LEU A 15 34.31 -21.02 36.46
CA LEU A 15 33.61 -20.00 35.65
C LEU A 15 32.20 -20.50 35.36
N VAL A 16 31.21 -19.98 36.09
CA VAL A 16 29.79 -20.27 35.77
C VAL A 16 29.36 -19.31 34.68
N LEU A 17 29.21 -19.86 33.46
CA LEU A 17 28.61 -19.16 32.33
C LEU A 17 27.08 -19.10 32.54
N ALA A 18 26.56 -17.96 32.98
CA ALA A 18 25.14 -17.75 33.06
C ALA A 18 24.58 -17.48 31.66
N VAL A 19 24.02 -18.51 31.03
CA VAL A 19 23.19 -18.36 29.82
C VAL A 19 21.84 -17.83 30.25
N SER A 20 21.61 -16.51 30.04
CA SER A 20 20.30 -15.91 30.23
C SER A 20 19.38 -16.36 29.10
N ILE A 21 18.59 -17.37 29.33
CA ILE A 21 17.48 -17.75 28.48
C ILE A 21 16.36 -16.74 28.75
N THR A 22 16.23 -15.72 27.91
CA THR A 22 15.08 -14.83 27.95
C THR A 22 13.88 -15.60 27.37
N SER A 23 13.16 -16.27 28.26
CA SER A 23 11.87 -16.89 27.96
C SER A 23 10.85 -15.76 27.78
N CYS A 24 10.44 -15.49 26.56
CA CYS A 24 9.24 -14.69 26.29
C CYS A 24 8.01 -15.46 26.77
N THR A 25 7.64 -15.28 28.01
CA THR A 25 6.32 -15.66 28.51
C THR A 25 5.32 -14.63 28.04
N SER A 26 4.53 -14.97 27.02
CA SER A 26 3.35 -14.22 26.66
C SER A 26 2.33 -14.28 27.78
N ASN A 27 2.35 -13.30 28.66
CA ASN A 27 1.28 -13.07 29.63
C ASN A 27 0.07 -12.49 28.89
N ARG A 28 -0.93 -13.29 28.60
CA ARG A 28 -2.27 -12.81 28.26
C ARG A 28 -2.83 -12.08 29.49
N ARG A 29 -2.76 -10.76 29.50
CA ARG A 29 -3.63 -9.92 30.32
C ARG A 29 -4.64 -9.25 29.42
N GLY A 30 -5.88 -9.35 29.80
CA GLY A 30 -7.02 -8.72 29.14
C GLY A 30 -6.97 -7.19 29.29
N SER A 31 -7.59 -6.53 28.33
CA SER A 31 -7.97 -5.10 28.25
C SER A 31 -6.83 -4.07 28.40
N GLY A 32 -6.37 -3.51 27.28
CA GLY A 32 -6.18 -2.07 27.23
C GLY A 32 -4.80 -1.48 27.07
N ASP A 33 -3.70 -2.24 26.89
CA ASP A 33 -2.45 -1.63 26.47
C ASP A 33 -2.15 -2.06 25.02
N ALA A 34 -2.49 -1.21 24.06
CA ALA A 34 -2.02 -1.35 22.69
C ALA A 34 -0.49 -1.33 22.72
N ALA A 35 0.14 -2.32 22.09
CA ALA A 35 1.59 -2.36 22.01
C ALA A 35 2.10 -1.06 21.37
N VAL A 36 3.04 -0.39 22.02
CA VAL A 36 3.69 0.81 21.50
C VAL A 36 4.48 0.41 20.27
N VAL A 37 4.09 0.92 19.11
CA VAL A 37 4.76 0.69 17.82
C VAL A 37 5.69 1.84 17.54
N SER A 38 6.98 1.57 17.32
CA SER A 38 8.01 2.59 17.09
C SER A 38 8.94 2.20 15.95
N GLY A 39 9.65 3.18 15.40
CA GLY A 39 10.58 3.00 14.29
C GLY A 39 9.96 3.24 12.92
N ASP A 40 10.80 3.22 11.88
CA ASP A 40 10.35 3.40 10.50
C ASP A 40 9.44 2.23 10.08
N TYR A 41 8.47 2.50 9.21
CA TYR A 41 7.55 1.49 8.69
C TYR A 41 6.93 0.61 9.80
N LEU A 42 6.40 1.25 10.85
CA LEU A 42 5.79 0.58 12.01
C LEU A 42 6.75 -0.40 12.72
N GLY A 43 8.06 -0.11 12.68
CA GLY A 43 9.10 -0.93 13.30
C GLY A 43 9.33 -2.29 12.67
N GLN A 44 8.77 -2.54 11.50
CA GLN A 44 8.96 -3.79 10.79
C GLN A 44 10.33 -3.84 10.11
N ALA A 45 11.01 -4.98 10.20
CA ALA A 45 12.26 -5.20 9.49
C ALA A 45 12.02 -5.14 7.98
N ALA A 46 12.85 -4.37 7.28
CA ALA A 46 12.78 -4.19 5.83
C ALA A 46 12.68 -5.53 5.08
N PRO A 47 11.85 -5.62 4.03
CA PRO A 47 11.83 -6.78 3.16
C PRO A 47 13.10 -6.81 2.32
N GLY A 48 13.51 -8.00 1.90
CA GLY A 48 14.52 -8.14 0.85
C GLY A 48 13.85 -8.23 -0.52
N ASP A 49 14.36 -9.16 -1.34
CA ASP A 49 13.88 -9.43 -2.69
C ASP A 49 12.64 -10.37 -2.71
N SER A 50 12.03 -10.65 -1.60
CA SER A 50 10.80 -11.44 -1.48
C SER A 50 9.72 -10.66 -0.76
N ALA A 51 8.51 -10.67 -1.31
CA ALA A 51 7.37 -10.00 -0.71
C ALA A 51 7.05 -10.49 0.71
N ARG A 52 6.73 -9.56 1.58
CA ARG A 52 6.31 -9.83 2.95
C ARG A 52 5.00 -9.13 3.25
N LEU A 53 4.20 -9.73 4.12
CA LEU A 53 3.02 -9.07 4.68
C LEU A 53 3.44 -7.83 5.46
N PHE A 54 2.80 -6.69 5.22
CA PHE A 54 3.12 -5.45 5.90
C PHE A 54 2.29 -5.28 7.17
N ALA A 55 2.97 -4.94 8.28
CA ALA A 55 2.39 -4.57 9.58
C ALA A 55 1.24 -5.48 10.05
N SER A 56 1.49 -6.80 10.07
CA SER A 56 0.53 -7.82 10.50
C SER A 56 -0.10 -7.52 11.86
N GLY A 57 -1.42 -7.50 11.93
CA GLY A 57 -2.20 -7.19 13.13
C GLY A 57 -2.37 -5.69 13.42
N ILE A 58 -1.75 -4.82 12.64
CA ILE A 58 -1.88 -3.36 12.76
C ILE A 58 -2.54 -2.80 11.50
N ILE A 59 -1.93 -3.00 10.32
CA ILE A 59 -2.48 -2.64 9.03
C ILE A 59 -3.15 -3.85 8.40
N SER A 60 -2.40 -4.91 8.08
CA SER A 60 -2.97 -6.15 7.57
C SER A 60 -3.60 -6.96 8.69
N THR A 61 -4.91 -7.19 8.61
CA THR A 61 -5.73 -7.83 9.65
C THR A 61 -6.58 -8.98 9.07
N GLY A 62 -7.73 -9.26 9.62
CA GLY A 62 -8.71 -10.18 9.03
C GLY A 62 -9.73 -9.48 8.13
N MET A 63 -9.64 -8.16 8.00
CA MET A 63 -10.49 -7.36 7.10
C MET A 63 -9.87 -7.32 5.69
N THR A 64 -10.43 -6.52 4.82
CA THR A 64 -9.83 -6.19 3.53
C THR A 64 -9.05 -4.91 3.66
N GLU A 65 -7.74 -4.93 3.41
CA GLU A 65 -6.88 -3.77 3.39
C GLU A 65 -6.25 -3.56 2.01
N ARG A 66 -6.25 -2.29 1.55
CA ARG A 66 -5.75 -1.88 0.23
C ARG A 66 -5.22 -0.46 0.23
N ASP A 67 -4.59 -0.05 -0.87
CA ASP A 67 -4.25 1.33 -1.21
C ASP A 67 -3.36 2.00 -0.16
N PHE A 68 -2.09 1.64 -0.12
CA PHE A 68 -1.13 2.18 0.84
C PHE A 68 -0.45 3.45 0.32
N ALA A 69 -0.38 4.47 1.17
CA ALA A 69 0.40 5.68 0.93
C ALA A 69 1.15 6.11 2.19
N ILE A 70 2.35 6.67 2.02
CA ILE A 70 3.19 7.18 3.11
C ILE A 70 3.76 8.54 2.73
N THR A 71 3.81 9.47 3.67
CA THR A 71 4.41 10.78 3.45
C THR A 71 5.93 10.71 3.23
N PRO A 72 6.56 11.67 2.50
CA PRO A 72 8.00 11.67 2.23
C PRO A 72 8.87 11.67 3.48
N ASP A 73 8.41 12.26 4.56
CA ASP A 73 9.09 12.26 5.86
C ASP A 73 8.92 10.94 6.64
N GLY A 74 8.12 10.00 6.09
CA GLY A 74 7.86 8.69 6.67
C GLY A 74 7.07 8.75 8.00
N ASN A 75 6.35 9.83 8.27
CA ASN A 75 5.68 10.03 9.56
C ASN A 75 4.15 9.88 9.50
N GLU A 76 3.55 9.77 8.33
CA GLU A 76 2.11 9.57 8.19
C GLU A 76 1.83 8.48 7.16
N ILE A 77 0.94 7.57 7.53
CA ILE A 77 0.51 6.45 6.70
C ILE A 77 -0.99 6.57 6.49
N PHE A 78 -1.42 6.36 5.24
CA PHE A 78 -2.81 6.23 4.83
C PHE A 78 -3.01 4.90 4.14
N PHE A 79 -4.14 4.26 4.40
CA PHE A 79 -4.54 3.03 3.71
C PHE A 79 -6.05 2.86 3.79
N CYS A 80 -6.62 2.05 2.92
CA CYS A 80 -8.04 1.77 2.97
C CYS A 80 -8.33 0.48 3.74
N ARG A 81 -9.46 0.49 4.43
CA ARG A 81 -10.05 -0.71 5.02
C ARG A 81 -11.51 -0.78 4.66
N GLU A 82 -11.97 -1.97 4.31
CA GLU A 82 -13.36 -2.17 3.93
C GLU A 82 -14.07 -3.21 4.78
N ALA A 83 -15.39 -3.09 4.82
CA ALA A 83 -16.29 -4.04 5.43
C ALA A 83 -17.56 -4.21 4.59
N GLY A 84 -18.15 -5.41 4.67
CA GLY A 84 -19.43 -5.68 4.00
C GLY A 84 -19.35 -5.73 2.48
N ASN A 85 -18.30 -6.30 1.92
CA ASN A 85 -18.09 -6.45 0.49
C ASN A 85 -18.21 -5.10 -0.25
N PHE A 86 -17.29 -4.19 0.06
CA PHE A 86 -17.21 -2.82 -0.47
C PHE A 86 -18.40 -1.91 -0.12
N ARG A 87 -19.25 -2.35 0.84
CA ARG A 87 -20.36 -1.53 1.33
C ARG A 87 -19.88 -0.30 2.08
N TYR A 88 -18.92 -0.51 2.97
CA TYR A 88 -18.25 0.53 3.73
C TYR A 88 -16.77 0.40 3.46
N VAL A 89 -16.19 1.42 2.88
CA VAL A 89 -14.77 1.54 2.65
C VAL A 89 -14.34 2.95 2.97
N THR A 90 -13.25 3.07 3.74
CA THR A 90 -12.78 4.38 4.17
C THR A 90 -11.27 4.38 4.37
N ILE A 91 -10.69 5.57 4.38
CA ILE A 91 -9.28 5.80 4.59
C ILE A 91 -8.98 5.80 6.08
N PHE A 92 -8.02 4.96 6.47
CA PHE A 92 -7.40 4.94 7.78
C PHE A 92 -6.10 5.72 7.76
N TYR A 93 -5.78 6.30 8.90
CA TYR A 93 -4.63 7.17 9.11
C TYR A 93 -3.89 6.76 10.36
N SER A 94 -2.55 6.77 10.30
CA SER A 94 -1.66 6.61 11.44
C SER A 94 -0.54 7.64 11.34
N ARG A 95 -0.17 8.25 12.46
CA ARG A 95 0.89 9.25 12.54
C ARG A 95 1.96 8.83 13.54
N ARG A 96 3.20 9.07 13.17
CA ARG A 96 4.35 8.92 14.07
C ARG A 96 4.69 10.28 14.70
N SER A 97 4.73 10.31 16.04
CA SER A 97 5.15 11.45 16.83
C SER A 97 6.15 10.98 17.87
N ASP A 98 7.27 11.67 18.01
CA ASP A 98 8.38 11.28 18.92
C ASP A 98 8.82 9.82 18.73
N GLY A 99 8.83 9.34 17.47
CA GLY A 99 9.23 7.99 17.11
C GLY A 99 8.17 6.90 17.36
N VAL A 100 6.99 7.25 17.87
CA VAL A 100 5.89 6.34 18.21
C VAL A 100 4.72 6.54 17.25
N TRP A 101 4.18 5.45 16.73
CA TRP A 101 3.01 5.44 15.86
C TRP A 101 1.71 5.42 16.67
N SER A 102 0.74 6.20 16.22
CA SER A 102 -0.64 6.07 16.71
C SER A 102 -1.26 4.75 16.24
N ILE A 103 -2.26 4.28 16.95
CA ILE A 103 -3.16 3.24 16.41
C ILE A 103 -3.84 3.81 15.17
N PRO A 104 -3.92 3.05 14.05
CA PRO A 104 -4.66 3.51 12.88
C PRO A 104 -6.14 3.76 13.20
N GLU A 105 -6.62 4.94 12.86
CA GLU A 105 -8.03 5.35 13.01
C GLU A 105 -8.57 5.85 11.67
N VAL A 106 -9.88 5.95 11.53
CA VAL A 106 -10.50 6.55 10.35
C VAL A 106 -10.03 7.99 10.20
N PHE A 107 -9.58 8.36 9.00
CA PHE A 107 -9.15 9.73 8.71
C PHE A 107 -10.31 10.71 8.92
N GLU A 108 -10.03 11.82 9.61
CA GLU A 108 -11.06 12.72 10.15
C GLU A 108 -12.09 13.24 9.14
N PHE A 109 -11.72 13.32 7.85
CA PHE A 109 -12.60 13.78 6.78
C PHE A 109 -13.32 12.64 6.04
N CYS A 110 -13.10 11.38 6.41
CA CYS A 110 -13.59 10.20 5.71
C CYS A 110 -14.57 9.38 6.58
N THR A 111 -15.40 10.04 7.37
CA THR A 111 -16.22 9.41 8.42
C THR A 111 -17.69 9.20 8.08
N ASP A 112 -18.19 9.84 7.01
CA ASP A 112 -19.61 9.72 6.65
C ASP A 112 -19.89 8.39 5.95
N PRO A 113 -20.71 7.49 6.54
CA PRO A 113 -20.97 6.18 5.97
C PRO A 113 -21.87 6.21 4.71
N ALA A 114 -22.38 7.37 4.33
CA ALA A 114 -23.11 7.55 3.08
C ALA A 114 -22.19 7.49 1.86
N TYR A 115 -20.90 7.78 2.04
CA TYR A 115 -19.91 7.89 0.97
C TYR A 115 -18.80 6.86 1.11
N LYS A 116 -18.10 6.60 0.02
CA LYS A 116 -16.87 5.82 -0.03
C LYS A 116 -15.68 6.77 -0.09
N TYR A 117 -14.57 6.36 0.52
CA TYR A 117 -13.30 7.09 0.52
C TYR A 117 -12.19 6.07 0.30
N VAL A 118 -11.54 6.10 -0.86
CA VAL A 118 -10.59 5.08 -1.28
C VAL A 118 -9.38 5.68 -2.00
N GLU A 119 -8.34 4.86 -2.15
CA GLU A 119 -7.21 5.12 -3.03
C GLU A 119 -6.42 6.39 -2.67
N PRO A 120 -5.95 6.51 -1.41
CA PRO A 120 -5.12 7.62 -1.00
C PRO A 120 -3.79 7.62 -1.74
N HIS A 121 -3.40 8.79 -2.25
CA HIS A 121 -2.10 9.05 -2.85
C HIS A 121 -1.52 10.35 -2.31
N ILE A 122 -0.28 10.32 -1.83
CA ILE A 122 0.45 11.50 -1.34
C ILE A 122 1.30 12.06 -2.46
N SER A 123 1.20 13.39 -2.70
CA SER A 123 2.09 14.06 -3.64
C SER A 123 3.56 13.91 -3.23
N PRO A 124 4.52 13.89 -4.18
CA PRO A 124 5.95 13.75 -3.87
C PRO A 124 6.51 14.79 -2.91
N ASP A 125 5.91 15.98 -2.83
CA ASP A 125 6.27 17.04 -1.88
C ASP A 125 5.63 16.90 -0.49
N GLY A 126 4.74 15.88 -0.32
CA GLY A 126 4.04 15.59 0.95
C GLY A 126 2.97 16.62 1.34
N THR A 127 2.61 17.55 0.43
CA THR A 127 1.70 18.65 0.75
C THR A 127 0.26 18.41 0.32
N ARG A 128 -0.02 17.35 -0.46
CA ARG A 128 -1.36 17.00 -0.93
C ARG A 128 -1.64 15.53 -0.74
N LEU A 129 -2.83 15.24 -0.24
CA LEU A 129 -3.43 13.90 -0.21
C LEU A 129 -4.54 13.88 -1.24
N TYR A 130 -4.36 13.13 -2.32
CA TYR A 130 -5.39 12.84 -3.30
C TYR A 130 -6.09 11.54 -2.91
N PHE A 131 -7.37 11.43 -3.19
CA PHE A 131 -8.15 10.21 -2.96
C PHE A 131 -9.45 10.25 -3.75
N ILE A 132 -10.15 9.13 -3.79
CA ILE A 132 -11.47 9.03 -4.42
C ILE A 132 -12.56 9.13 -3.36
N SER A 133 -13.61 9.85 -3.69
CA SER A 133 -14.84 9.78 -2.93
C SER A 133 -16.08 9.83 -3.81
N THR A 134 -17.14 9.20 -3.31
CA THR A 134 -18.49 9.30 -3.89
C THR A 134 -19.27 10.48 -3.31
N MET A 135 -18.64 11.42 -2.61
CA MET A 135 -19.28 12.66 -2.19
C MET A 135 -19.72 13.47 -3.41
N PRO A 136 -20.88 14.14 -3.36
CA PRO A 136 -21.23 15.10 -4.41
C PRO A 136 -20.26 16.29 -4.40
N ALA A 137 -19.84 16.76 -5.58
CA ALA A 137 -18.90 17.87 -5.71
C ALA A 137 -19.46 19.18 -5.10
N ASP A 138 -20.76 19.34 -5.14
CA ASP A 138 -21.54 20.40 -4.50
C ASP A 138 -22.98 19.94 -4.20
N SER A 139 -23.80 20.82 -3.62
CA SER A 139 -25.19 20.49 -3.25
C SER A 139 -26.13 20.25 -4.43
N ALA A 140 -25.72 20.55 -5.66
CA ALA A 140 -26.51 20.36 -6.88
C ALA A 140 -26.03 19.18 -7.72
N SER A 141 -24.86 18.63 -7.39
CA SER A 141 -24.24 17.52 -8.11
C SER A 141 -24.77 16.17 -7.62
N GLU A 142 -24.86 15.20 -8.53
CA GLU A 142 -25.05 13.80 -8.15
C GLU A 142 -23.75 13.22 -7.59
N ALA A 143 -23.88 12.19 -6.74
CA ALA A 143 -22.74 11.44 -6.23
C ALA A 143 -22.03 10.69 -7.37
N ASN A 144 -20.75 10.90 -7.52
CA ASN A 144 -19.92 10.25 -8.52
C ASN A 144 -18.58 9.81 -7.88
N GLU A 145 -17.88 8.87 -8.50
CA GLU A 145 -16.50 8.52 -8.11
C GLU A 145 -15.56 9.56 -8.71
N ASP A 146 -15.23 10.58 -7.92
CA ASP A 146 -14.40 11.73 -8.30
C ASP A 146 -13.09 11.75 -7.51
N ILE A 147 -12.06 12.37 -8.05
CA ILE A 147 -10.80 12.65 -7.37
C ILE A 147 -10.96 13.89 -6.48
N TRP A 148 -10.60 13.74 -5.22
CA TRP A 148 -10.58 14.79 -4.20
C TRP A 148 -9.18 15.05 -3.71
N VAL A 149 -8.94 16.23 -3.14
CA VAL A 149 -7.64 16.62 -2.60
C VAL A 149 -7.77 17.36 -1.28
N CYS A 150 -7.00 16.93 -0.28
CA CYS A 150 -6.67 17.68 0.92
C CYS A 150 -5.29 18.32 0.78
N THR A 151 -5.12 19.54 1.30
CA THR A 151 -3.83 20.23 1.32
C THR A 151 -3.30 20.30 2.75
N LYS A 152 -2.00 20.03 2.93
CA LYS A 152 -1.34 20.11 4.24
C LYS A 152 -0.70 21.49 4.43
N THR A 153 -1.10 22.19 5.50
CA THR A 153 -0.55 23.47 5.89
C THR A 153 -0.25 23.46 7.39
N ASP A 154 0.94 23.83 7.78
CA ASP A 154 1.39 23.83 9.18
C ASP A 154 1.15 22.48 9.90
N GLY A 155 1.37 21.36 9.17
CA GLY A 155 1.23 20.01 9.68
C GLY A 155 -0.21 19.53 9.84
N ARG A 156 -1.20 20.25 9.31
CA ARG A 156 -2.63 19.89 9.35
C ARG A 156 -3.18 19.73 7.95
N TRP A 157 -4.03 18.73 7.76
CA TRP A 157 -4.76 18.52 6.53
C TRP A 157 -6.00 19.42 6.49
N SER A 158 -6.30 19.98 5.32
CA SER A 158 -7.54 20.73 5.07
C SER A 158 -8.71 19.78 4.86
N GLU A 159 -9.93 20.33 4.93
CA GLU A 159 -11.09 19.65 4.36
C GLU A 159 -10.87 19.29 2.88
N PRO A 160 -11.44 18.17 2.41
CA PRO A 160 -11.31 17.73 1.03
C PRO A 160 -12.02 18.69 0.07
N ARG A 161 -11.41 18.90 -1.08
CA ARG A 161 -11.96 19.67 -2.20
C ARG A 161 -12.01 18.77 -3.44
N ASN A 162 -13.15 18.75 -4.13
CA ASN A 162 -13.25 18.09 -5.44
C ASN A 162 -12.22 18.72 -6.41
N LEU A 163 -11.48 17.90 -7.16
CA LEU A 163 -10.45 18.39 -8.07
C LEU A 163 -11.04 19.17 -9.24
N GLY A 164 -12.23 18.78 -9.68
CA GLY A 164 -12.98 19.45 -10.75
C GLY A 164 -12.46 19.15 -12.15
N ALA A 165 -13.11 19.77 -13.12
CA ALA A 165 -12.69 19.69 -14.53
C ALA A 165 -11.31 20.33 -14.75
N PRO A 166 -10.53 19.84 -15.74
CA PRO A 166 -10.91 18.81 -16.73
C PRO A 166 -10.63 17.39 -16.26
N VAL A 167 -10.10 17.19 -15.06
CA VAL A 167 -9.76 15.85 -14.53
C VAL A 167 -11.02 15.07 -14.19
N ASN A 168 -11.85 15.61 -13.28
CA ASN A 168 -13.15 15.02 -12.96
C ASN A 168 -14.19 15.40 -14.03
N THR A 169 -14.98 14.42 -14.46
CA THR A 169 -16.01 14.54 -15.49
C THR A 169 -17.36 14.03 -15.00
N ALA A 170 -18.32 13.85 -15.89
CA ALA A 170 -19.57 13.17 -15.56
C ALA A 170 -19.42 11.64 -15.48
N SER A 171 -18.26 11.11 -15.84
CA SER A 171 -17.91 9.70 -15.71
C SER A 171 -17.18 9.45 -14.38
N LYS A 172 -16.53 8.29 -14.23
CA LYS A 172 -15.77 7.96 -13.03
C LYS A 172 -14.29 8.19 -13.27
N GLU A 173 -13.65 8.85 -12.32
CA GLU A 173 -12.21 9.01 -12.26
C GLU A 173 -11.71 8.47 -10.93
N PHE A 174 -10.72 7.58 -10.98
CA PHE A 174 -10.22 6.92 -9.79
C PHE A 174 -8.74 6.55 -9.87
N PHE A 175 -8.17 6.17 -8.73
CA PHE A 175 -6.77 5.83 -8.51
C PHE A 175 -5.80 6.91 -9.00
N PRO A 176 -5.79 8.09 -8.36
CA PRO A 176 -4.86 9.16 -8.69
C PRO A 176 -3.42 8.77 -8.35
N SER A 177 -2.48 9.09 -9.25
CA SER A 177 -1.04 9.00 -9.01
C SER A 177 -0.40 10.25 -9.59
N VAL A 178 0.41 10.99 -8.79
CA VAL A 178 0.86 12.34 -9.12
C VAL A 178 2.38 12.40 -9.11
N THR A 179 2.95 13.05 -10.11
CA THR A 179 4.39 13.19 -10.31
C THR A 179 4.95 14.48 -9.70
N VAL A 180 6.29 14.63 -9.67
CA VAL A 180 6.97 15.82 -9.12
C VAL A 180 6.55 17.12 -9.81
N ASP A 181 6.29 17.09 -11.11
CA ASP A 181 5.83 18.26 -11.87
C ASP A 181 4.32 18.52 -11.73
N GLY A 182 3.60 17.65 -10.98
CA GLY A 182 2.17 17.74 -10.71
C GLY A 182 1.29 17.13 -11.79
N THR A 183 1.85 16.46 -12.81
CA THR A 183 1.05 15.65 -13.74
C THR A 183 0.31 14.58 -12.97
N ILE A 184 -0.99 14.45 -13.18
CA ILE A 184 -1.84 13.43 -12.57
C ILE A 184 -2.17 12.33 -13.56
N TYR A 185 -1.94 11.08 -13.13
CA TYR A 185 -2.37 9.88 -13.81
C TYR A 185 -3.55 9.29 -13.05
N TYR A 186 -4.51 8.74 -13.75
CA TYR A 186 -5.71 8.16 -13.13
C TYR A 186 -6.42 7.21 -14.08
N THR A 187 -7.31 6.42 -13.54
CA THR A 187 -8.22 5.58 -14.33
C THR A 187 -9.49 6.37 -14.62
N HIS A 188 -9.93 6.36 -15.88
CA HIS A 188 -11.17 6.98 -16.33
C HIS A 188 -12.07 5.91 -16.96
N LEU A 189 -13.34 5.88 -16.58
CA LEU A 189 -14.36 5.06 -17.21
C LEU A 189 -14.84 5.75 -18.48
N ASP A 190 -14.53 5.16 -19.64
CA ASP A 190 -15.01 5.67 -20.93
C ASP A 190 -16.54 5.48 -21.03
N PRO A 191 -17.33 6.57 -21.10
CA PRO A 191 -18.78 6.46 -21.08
C PRO A 191 -19.40 5.84 -22.34
N VAL A 192 -18.60 5.70 -23.41
CA VAL A 192 -19.07 5.12 -24.68
C VAL A 192 -18.85 3.62 -24.73
N SER A 193 -17.64 3.17 -24.39
CA SER A 193 -17.30 1.74 -24.39
C SER A 193 -17.66 1.04 -23.09
N GLY A 194 -17.74 1.77 -21.97
CA GLY A 194 -17.86 1.20 -20.62
C GLY A 194 -16.58 0.54 -20.14
N GLU A 195 -15.47 0.77 -20.81
CA GLU A 195 -14.16 0.26 -20.44
C GLU A 195 -13.36 1.31 -19.64
N GLU A 196 -12.47 0.83 -18.79
CA GLU A 196 -11.58 1.65 -18.00
C GLU A 196 -10.25 1.82 -18.74
N PHE A 197 -9.72 3.05 -18.72
CA PHE A 197 -8.44 3.37 -19.33
C PHE A 197 -7.63 4.32 -18.47
N ILE A 198 -6.31 4.21 -18.57
CA ILE A 198 -5.37 5.10 -17.91
C ILE A 198 -5.22 6.37 -18.75
N TYR A 199 -5.46 7.50 -18.09
CA TYR A 199 -5.28 8.85 -18.62
C TYR A 199 -4.23 9.59 -17.80
N ARG A 200 -3.70 10.66 -18.38
CA ARG A 200 -2.91 11.65 -17.65
C ARG A 200 -3.39 13.07 -17.99
N SER A 201 -3.29 13.97 -17.02
CA SER A 201 -3.48 15.41 -17.22
C SER A 201 -2.27 16.16 -16.67
N LYS A 202 -1.59 16.93 -17.52
CA LYS A 202 -0.41 17.72 -17.15
C LYS A 202 -0.83 18.97 -16.38
N LEU A 203 -0.08 19.30 -15.34
CA LEU A 203 -0.28 20.54 -14.59
C LEU A 203 0.62 21.65 -15.16
N VAL A 204 0.04 22.63 -15.85
CA VAL A 204 0.77 23.75 -16.44
C VAL A 204 0.33 25.05 -15.77
N ASN A 205 1.27 25.77 -15.15
CA ASN A 205 0.99 27.02 -14.41
C ASN A 205 -0.15 26.88 -13.38
N GLY A 206 -0.23 25.73 -12.71
CA GLY A 206 -1.26 25.45 -11.69
C GLY A 206 -2.63 25.08 -12.25
N VAL A 207 -2.75 24.84 -13.56
CA VAL A 207 -4.00 24.45 -14.23
C VAL A 207 -3.82 23.10 -14.91
N PHE A 208 -4.68 22.15 -14.61
CA PHE A 208 -4.72 20.87 -15.32
C PHE A 208 -5.14 21.05 -16.76
N GLN A 209 -4.41 20.42 -17.66
CA GLN A 209 -4.70 20.43 -19.10
C GLN A 209 -5.71 19.34 -19.46
N GLU A 210 -6.29 19.41 -20.67
CA GLU A 210 -7.17 18.36 -21.17
C GLU A 210 -6.49 17.00 -21.05
N PRO A 211 -7.18 16.00 -20.47
CA PRO A 211 -6.62 14.66 -20.28
C PRO A 211 -6.31 13.96 -21.58
N GLU A 212 -5.19 13.26 -21.61
CA GLU A 212 -4.85 12.39 -22.73
C GLU A 212 -4.90 10.91 -22.32
N LYS A 213 -5.54 10.08 -23.13
CA LYS A 213 -5.53 8.63 -23.00
C LYS A 213 -4.16 8.08 -23.37
N LEU A 214 -3.58 7.25 -22.51
CA LEU A 214 -2.28 6.66 -22.79
C LEU A 214 -2.36 5.55 -23.85
N GLY A 215 -1.21 5.26 -24.46
CA GLY A 215 -1.08 4.24 -25.50
C GLY A 215 -1.26 2.80 -25.01
N PRO A 216 -1.25 1.83 -25.95
CA PRO A 216 -1.56 0.42 -25.64
C PRO A 216 -0.52 -0.27 -24.76
N ASN A 217 0.71 0.24 -24.67
CA ASN A 217 1.72 -0.30 -23.78
C ASN A 217 1.44 -0.02 -22.29
N VAL A 218 0.58 0.95 -22.00
CA VAL A 218 0.04 1.23 -20.67
C VAL A 218 -1.39 0.70 -20.55
N ASN A 219 -2.24 1.02 -21.52
CA ASN A 219 -3.61 0.51 -21.59
C ASN A 219 -3.64 -0.91 -22.18
N THR A 220 -2.97 -1.84 -21.47
CA THR A 220 -2.75 -3.22 -21.91
C THR A 220 -3.82 -4.19 -21.37
N GLY A 221 -3.79 -5.44 -21.83
CA GLY A 221 -4.74 -6.48 -21.42
C GLY A 221 -6.18 -6.23 -21.91
N SER A 222 -7.10 -7.08 -21.48
CA SER A 222 -8.53 -6.92 -21.76
C SER A 222 -9.23 -6.00 -20.73
N ALA A 223 -8.65 -5.80 -19.54
CA ALA A 223 -9.02 -4.77 -18.58
C ALA A 223 -7.75 -4.28 -17.85
N ARG A 224 -7.73 -3.02 -17.45
CA ARG A 224 -6.62 -2.35 -16.76
C ARG A 224 -7.18 -1.19 -15.93
N TYR A 225 -6.58 -0.95 -14.79
CA TYR A 225 -7.00 0.10 -13.84
C TYR A 225 -5.90 0.36 -12.82
N ASN A 226 -6.09 1.33 -11.91
CA ASN A 226 -5.27 1.56 -10.71
C ASN A 226 -3.77 1.67 -10.99
N ALA A 227 -3.40 2.43 -12.01
CA ALA A 227 -2.00 2.58 -12.40
C ALA A 227 -1.23 3.50 -11.44
N PHE A 228 -0.12 3.02 -10.91
CA PHE A 228 0.85 3.83 -10.17
C PHE A 228 1.95 4.31 -11.11
N VAL A 229 2.20 5.61 -11.19
CA VAL A 229 3.33 6.19 -11.92
C VAL A 229 4.45 6.57 -10.95
N ALA A 230 5.69 6.36 -11.36
CA ALA A 230 6.85 6.87 -10.62
C ALA A 230 6.85 8.40 -10.56
N ASP A 231 7.36 8.98 -9.46
CA ASP A 231 7.40 10.43 -9.25
C ASP A 231 8.10 11.19 -10.38
N ASP A 232 9.07 10.57 -11.05
CA ASP A 232 9.83 11.09 -12.19
C ASP A 232 9.31 10.60 -13.55
N GLU A 233 8.16 9.92 -13.57
CA GLU A 233 7.55 9.30 -14.75
C GLU A 233 8.43 8.21 -15.42
N SER A 234 9.47 7.71 -14.79
CA SER A 234 10.41 6.74 -15.40
C SER A 234 9.82 5.34 -15.61
N TYR A 235 8.72 5.02 -14.92
CA TYR A 235 7.94 3.79 -15.10
C TYR A 235 6.50 3.97 -14.61
N ILE A 236 5.63 3.06 -15.05
CA ILE A 236 4.26 2.92 -14.59
C ILE A 236 3.96 1.45 -14.29
N ILE A 237 3.29 1.19 -13.16
CA ILE A 237 2.84 -0.15 -12.75
C ILE A 237 1.32 -0.20 -12.95
N VAL A 238 0.85 -1.16 -13.71
CA VAL A 238 -0.56 -1.28 -14.10
C VAL A 238 -1.06 -2.69 -13.76
N PRO A 239 -2.06 -2.83 -12.89
CA PRO A 239 -2.82 -4.07 -12.79
C PRO A 239 -3.56 -4.34 -14.10
N ALA A 240 -3.32 -5.49 -14.71
CA ALA A 240 -3.94 -5.85 -15.98
C ALA A 240 -4.53 -7.28 -15.95
N TYR A 241 -5.72 -7.42 -16.52
CA TYR A 241 -6.43 -8.67 -16.68
C TYR A 241 -6.33 -9.18 -18.13
N GLY A 242 -6.30 -10.50 -18.28
CA GLY A 242 -6.34 -11.14 -19.61
C GLY A 242 -5.03 -11.08 -20.38
N MET A 243 -3.92 -10.93 -19.69
CA MET A 243 -2.59 -11.06 -20.28
C MET A 243 -2.17 -12.53 -20.37
N PRO A 244 -1.42 -12.93 -21.45
CA PRO A 244 -1.12 -14.34 -21.72
C PRO A 244 -0.16 -14.99 -20.72
N ASP A 245 0.61 -14.19 -19.99
CA ASP A 245 1.64 -14.62 -19.03
C ASP A 245 1.25 -14.31 -17.58
N SER A 246 -0.05 -14.09 -17.31
CA SER A 246 -0.55 -13.87 -15.95
C SER A 246 -0.42 -15.13 -15.09
N PHE A 247 -0.06 -14.93 -13.81
CA PHE A 247 -0.06 -15.95 -12.77
C PHE A 247 -1.47 -16.17 -12.20
N GLY A 248 -2.22 -15.08 -12.01
CA GLY A 248 -3.57 -15.05 -11.50
C GLY A 248 -4.59 -14.52 -12.51
N ALA A 249 -5.67 -13.93 -12.04
CA ALA A 249 -6.64 -13.28 -12.89
C ALA A 249 -6.19 -11.87 -13.29
N THR A 250 -5.72 -11.09 -12.30
CA THR A 250 -5.12 -9.76 -12.49
C THR A 250 -3.72 -9.80 -11.90
N ASP A 251 -2.74 -9.40 -12.70
CA ASP A 251 -1.34 -9.28 -12.31
C ASP A 251 -0.85 -7.85 -12.47
N TYR A 252 0.19 -7.47 -11.74
CA TYR A 252 0.92 -6.22 -11.96
C TYR A 252 1.88 -6.36 -13.14
N TYR A 253 1.78 -5.39 -14.07
CA TYR A 253 2.70 -5.20 -15.19
C TYR A 253 3.39 -3.87 -15.06
N ILE A 254 4.64 -3.78 -15.49
CA ILE A 254 5.42 -2.55 -15.48
C ILE A 254 5.82 -2.16 -16.90
N SER A 255 5.66 -0.88 -17.24
CA SER A 255 6.20 -0.29 -18.47
C SER A 255 7.15 0.84 -18.11
N PHE A 256 8.27 0.91 -18.81
CA PHE A 256 9.30 1.94 -18.61
C PHE A 256 9.16 3.03 -19.67
N ARG A 257 9.47 4.27 -19.32
CA ARG A 257 9.38 5.42 -20.21
C ARG A 257 10.77 5.83 -20.69
N ASP A 258 10.89 6.11 -21.99
CA ASP A 258 12.10 6.68 -22.56
C ASP A 258 12.06 8.22 -22.57
N SER A 259 13.17 8.85 -23.00
CA SER A 259 13.30 10.31 -23.07
C SER A 259 12.44 10.97 -24.16
N LEU A 260 11.78 10.19 -25.01
CA LEU A 260 10.90 10.64 -26.08
C LEU A 260 9.41 10.49 -25.74
N ASP A 261 9.09 10.16 -24.47
CA ASP A 261 7.72 9.91 -23.98
C ASP A 261 7.09 8.60 -24.55
N ASN A 262 7.92 7.63 -24.96
CA ASN A 262 7.42 6.31 -25.33
C ASN A 262 7.45 5.37 -24.12
N TRP A 263 6.43 4.56 -23.98
CA TRP A 263 6.35 3.51 -22.99
C TRP A 263 6.78 2.17 -23.60
N SER A 264 7.61 1.42 -22.90
CA SER A 264 8.04 0.07 -23.30
C SER A 264 6.87 -0.90 -23.36
N GLN A 265 7.05 -2.05 -24.01
CA GLN A 265 6.12 -3.17 -23.84
C GLN A 265 5.97 -3.49 -22.35
N PRO A 266 4.75 -3.83 -21.87
CA PRO A 266 4.51 -4.18 -20.49
C PRO A 266 5.22 -5.50 -20.13
N VAL A 267 5.89 -5.50 -19.00
CA VAL A 267 6.61 -6.67 -18.45
C VAL A 267 5.88 -7.15 -17.20
N ASN A 268 5.51 -8.44 -17.14
CA ASN A 268 4.94 -9.03 -15.92
C ASN A 268 5.93 -8.90 -14.75
N MET A 269 5.48 -8.43 -13.59
CA MET A 269 6.36 -8.18 -12.45
C MET A 269 6.88 -9.45 -11.77
N GLY A 270 6.44 -10.62 -12.24
CA GLY A 270 6.97 -11.91 -11.84
C GLY A 270 6.47 -12.42 -10.48
N PRO A 271 6.88 -13.65 -10.09
CA PRO A 271 6.33 -14.35 -8.93
C PRO A 271 6.73 -13.76 -7.58
N GLU A 272 7.68 -12.83 -7.54
CA GLU A 272 8.03 -12.11 -6.31
C GLU A 272 6.95 -11.07 -5.92
N VAL A 273 6.19 -10.59 -6.91
CA VAL A 273 5.11 -9.62 -6.76
C VAL A 273 3.76 -10.28 -7.03
N ASN A 274 3.61 -10.91 -8.20
CA ASN A 274 2.38 -11.55 -8.65
C ASN A 274 2.19 -12.94 -8.06
N SER A 275 0.97 -13.41 -7.98
CA SER A 275 0.63 -14.73 -7.44
C SER A 275 -0.50 -15.40 -8.22
N ALA A 276 -0.80 -16.67 -7.92
CA ALA A 276 -1.93 -17.36 -8.51
C ALA A 276 -3.29 -16.92 -7.93
N SER A 277 -3.32 -15.93 -7.07
CA SER A 277 -4.55 -15.39 -6.51
C SER A 277 -5.31 -14.52 -7.52
N PRO A 278 -6.64 -14.35 -7.38
CA PRO A 278 -7.42 -13.61 -8.34
C PRO A 278 -7.22 -12.08 -8.28
N GLY A 279 -6.79 -11.53 -7.13
CA GLY A 279 -6.84 -10.07 -6.91
C GLY A 279 -5.49 -9.45 -6.56
N GLU A 280 -4.95 -8.63 -7.49
CA GLU A 280 -3.78 -7.79 -7.31
C GLU A 280 -4.08 -6.44 -7.98
N TRP A 281 -4.50 -5.39 -7.19
CA TRP A 281 -5.17 -4.23 -7.78
C TRP A 281 -4.59 -2.87 -7.44
N SER A 282 -3.82 -2.72 -6.38
CA SER A 282 -3.27 -1.44 -5.97
C SER A 282 -1.79 -1.58 -5.67
N ALA A 283 -0.98 -0.77 -6.31
CA ALA A 283 0.44 -0.67 -6.06
C ALA A 283 0.82 0.78 -5.74
N SER A 284 1.84 0.96 -4.91
CA SER A 284 2.47 2.25 -4.67
C SER A 284 3.93 2.05 -4.30
N VAL A 285 4.76 3.05 -4.53
CA VAL A 285 6.16 3.02 -4.08
C VAL A 285 6.32 4.07 -2.98
N SER A 286 7.08 3.73 -1.94
CA SER A 286 7.42 4.71 -0.92
C SER A 286 8.14 5.91 -1.53
N THR A 287 7.87 7.11 -1.04
CA THR A 287 8.43 8.35 -1.59
C THR A 287 9.96 8.43 -1.49
N ASP A 288 10.60 7.61 -0.63
CA ASP A 288 12.05 7.43 -0.62
C ASP A 288 12.56 6.44 -1.69
N GLY A 289 11.65 5.88 -2.49
CA GLY A 289 11.95 4.98 -3.60
C GLY A 289 12.40 3.58 -3.20
N LYS A 290 12.35 3.20 -1.90
CA LYS A 290 12.96 1.95 -1.43
C LYS A 290 12.07 0.73 -1.49
N TYR A 291 10.75 0.92 -1.31
CA TYR A 291 9.81 -0.19 -1.17
C TYR A 291 8.61 -0.03 -2.07
N LEU A 292 8.28 -1.10 -2.77
CA LEU A 292 7.01 -1.28 -3.45
C LEU A 292 6.03 -1.88 -2.45
N PHE A 293 4.91 -1.20 -2.23
CA PHE A 293 3.75 -1.70 -1.53
C PHE A 293 2.70 -2.14 -2.56
N PHE A 294 2.04 -3.23 -2.28
CA PHE A 294 1.01 -3.74 -3.18
C PHE A 294 -0.01 -4.57 -2.43
N MET A 295 -1.21 -4.61 -2.95
CA MET A 295 -2.29 -5.42 -2.42
C MET A 295 -2.32 -6.78 -3.09
N SER A 296 -2.61 -7.82 -2.31
CA SER A 296 -2.86 -9.17 -2.83
C SER A 296 -3.80 -9.94 -1.91
N ASP A 297 -4.72 -10.71 -2.47
CA ASP A 297 -5.60 -11.63 -1.74
C ASP A 297 -5.03 -13.04 -1.61
N ARG A 298 -3.69 -13.17 -1.78
CA ARG A 298 -2.98 -14.45 -1.63
C ARG A 298 -3.15 -15.05 -0.24
N MET A 299 -3.47 -16.34 -0.20
CA MET A 299 -3.55 -17.08 1.04
C MET A 299 -2.15 -17.53 1.46
N GLY A 300 -1.62 -16.97 2.55
CA GLY A 300 -0.28 -17.31 3.06
C GLY A 300 -0.27 -18.41 4.11
N ARG A 301 -1.42 -18.81 4.62
CA ARG A 301 -1.54 -19.83 5.64
C ARG A 301 -1.89 -21.17 5.00
N GLY A 302 -1.17 -22.21 5.39
CA GLY A 302 -1.56 -23.57 5.10
C GLY A 302 -2.94 -23.91 5.70
N SER A 303 -3.48 -25.08 5.35
CA SER A 303 -4.76 -25.55 5.89
C SER A 303 -4.84 -25.33 7.40
N PRO A 304 -5.96 -24.79 7.94
CA PRO A 304 -6.15 -24.59 9.38
C PRO A 304 -6.22 -25.92 10.18
N GLY A 305 -6.00 -27.06 9.52
CA GLY A 305 -6.12 -28.38 10.11
C GLY A 305 -7.59 -28.78 10.33
N ARG A 306 -7.89 -29.41 11.47
CA ARG A 306 -9.28 -29.80 11.77
C ARG A 306 -10.14 -28.59 12.00
N LEU A 307 -11.23 -28.47 11.23
CA LEU A 307 -12.16 -27.35 11.34
C LEU A 307 -12.94 -27.42 12.67
N SER A 308 -13.06 -26.27 13.31
CA SER A 308 -13.89 -26.01 14.48
C SER A 308 -14.34 -24.55 14.42
N THR A 309 -15.35 -24.19 15.20
CA THR A 309 -15.77 -22.76 15.33
C THR A 309 -14.57 -21.87 15.68
N LYS A 310 -13.72 -22.31 16.61
CA LYS A 310 -12.54 -21.58 17.04
C LYS A 310 -11.54 -21.38 15.89
N THR A 311 -11.17 -22.47 15.18
CA THR A 311 -10.19 -22.37 14.08
C THR A 311 -10.70 -21.54 12.92
N LEU A 312 -12.01 -21.59 12.63
CA LEU A 312 -12.62 -20.73 11.61
C LEU A 312 -12.63 -19.25 12.01
N GLN A 313 -12.94 -18.96 13.28
CA GLN A 313 -12.88 -17.58 13.78
C GLN A 313 -11.46 -17.02 13.81
N GLU A 314 -10.47 -17.83 14.23
CA GLU A 314 -9.06 -17.46 14.21
C GLU A 314 -8.56 -17.21 12.79
N PHE A 315 -8.98 -18.02 11.82
CA PHE A 315 -8.66 -17.82 10.42
C PHE A 315 -9.31 -16.54 9.88
N HIS A 316 -10.60 -16.38 10.10
CA HIS A 316 -11.36 -15.20 9.65
C HIS A 316 -10.77 -13.88 10.20
N ASN A 317 -10.32 -13.87 11.46
CA ASN A 317 -9.79 -12.67 12.13
C ASN A 317 -8.28 -12.49 11.97
N SER A 318 -7.66 -13.18 11.05
CA SER A 318 -6.22 -13.08 10.81
C SER A 318 -5.93 -12.66 9.37
N PRO A 319 -4.82 -11.96 9.11
CA PRO A 319 -4.42 -11.66 7.74
C PRO A 319 -4.13 -12.95 6.95
N GLN A 320 -4.04 -12.82 5.64
CA GLN A 320 -3.81 -13.92 4.69
C GLN A 320 -4.92 -14.99 4.73
N ASN A 321 -6.14 -14.55 5.00
CA ASN A 321 -7.34 -15.37 5.05
C ASN A 321 -8.09 -15.46 3.71
N GLY A 322 -7.53 -14.88 2.63
CA GLY A 322 -8.14 -14.73 1.31
C GLY A 322 -8.80 -13.38 1.08
N ASN A 323 -8.88 -12.54 2.10
CA ASN A 323 -9.15 -11.12 1.89
C ASN A 323 -7.85 -10.42 1.46
N PRO A 324 -7.93 -9.32 0.70
CA PRO A 324 -6.78 -8.50 0.37
C PRO A 324 -6.04 -7.99 1.60
N ASP A 325 -4.72 -8.11 1.54
CA ASP A 325 -3.77 -7.58 2.52
C ASP A 325 -2.71 -6.74 1.80
N ILE A 326 -2.03 -5.87 2.54
CA ILE A 326 -0.91 -5.07 2.03
C ILE A 326 0.40 -5.83 2.21
N TYR A 327 1.10 -6.02 1.10
CA TYR A 327 2.45 -6.59 1.05
C TYR A 327 3.48 -5.52 0.69
N TRP A 328 4.73 -5.77 0.97
CA TRP A 328 5.83 -4.93 0.55
C TRP A 328 7.08 -5.72 0.15
N ILE A 329 7.88 -5.14 -0.73
CA ILE A 329 9.12 -5.70 -1.27
C ILE A 329 10.12 -4.57 -1.58
N SER A 330 11.42 -4.87 -1.65
CA SER A 330 12.40 -3.91 -2.14
C SER A 330 12.15 -3.54 -3.59
N THR A 331 12.31 -2.25 -3.94
CA THR A 331 12.22 -1.76 -5.33
C THR A 331 13.33 -2.28 -6.24
N THR A 332 14.32 -3.01 -5.72
CA THR A 332 15.31 -3.73 -6.54
C THR A 332 14.64 -4.66 -7.57
N VAL A 333 13.41 -5.10 -7.33
CA VAL A 333 12.62 -5.86 -8.33
C VAL A 333 12.36 -5.03 -9.58
N ILE A 334 12.09 -3.73 -9.44
CA ILE A 334 11.82 -2.81 -10.56
C ILE A 334 13.09 -2.62 -11.39
N GLU A 335 14.24 -2.43 -10.75
CA GLU A 335 15.52 -2.26 -11.45
C GLU A 335 15.90 -3.51 -12.27
N LYS A 336 15.69 -4.70 -11.71
CA LYS A 336 15.90 -5.96 -12.43
C LYS A 336 15.00 -6.10 -13.66
N LEU A 337 13.76 -5.62 -13.57
CA LEU A 337 12.80 -5.67 -14.69
C LEU A 337 13.13 -4.65 -15.79
N ARG A 338 13.76 -3.53 -15.44
CA ARG A 338 14.19 -2.51 -16.41
C ARG A 338 15.16 -3.05 -17.44
N GLU A 339 16.01 -4.02 -17.09
CA GLU A 339 16.93 -4.68 -18.02
C GLU A 339 16.22 -5.43 -19.15
N ASN A 340 14.93 -5.78 -18.95
CA ASN A 340 14.10 -6.48 -19.93
C ASN A 340 13.19 -5.56 -20.75
N ALA A 341 13.27 -4.24 -20.54
CA ALA A 341 12.41 -3.27 -21.21
C ALA A 341 12.69 -3.25 -22.72
N THR A 342 11.63 -3.33 -23.52
CA THR A 342 11.67 -3.19 -24.99
C THR A 342 10.68 -2.13 -25.45
N PHE A 343 11.15 -1.17 -26.27
CA PHE A 343 10.35 -0.05 -26.78
C PHE A 343 9.83 -0.27 -28.18
#